data_9cef64df4d860cd114083efbe75ace9d
#
_entry.id   9cef64df4d860cd114083efbe75ace9d
#
_cell.length_a   1.000
_cell.length_b   1.000
_cell.length_c   1.000
_cell.angle_alpha   90.00
_cell.angle_beta   90.00
_cell.angle_gamma   90.00
#
_symmetry.space_group_name_H-M   'P 1'
#
loop_
_entity.id
_entity.type
_entity.pdbx_description
1 polymer ?
#
loop_
_entity_poly.entity_id
_entity_poly.type
_entity_poly.pdbx_seq_one_letter_code
_entity_poly.pdbx_strand_id
1 'polypeptide(L)'
;MLEHFGGKVKVLRLEKRISREDLCGDESELSVRQLARIELGQSIPSLSKVIFIAKALNVSVGYLTDGADLELPKRYKELKYLILRTPTYMDDGKLQVREEQFDEIFEDYYDKLPEEEKIIIDCLQATLDTLLSENTNFGIDLLQEYFNQIKTKVRFRQNDLILLELYLAYLDIEGMDGQYSDKIFYDSLLDNLSEQFEQFELDELFIVNKIIIDISSLSLKNNRLDNLEKAIEMSQKIMAKIQDWNRMPILKLIEWKYFLIKQKDIIEAEQSFMKACLFAQMTADQYLENKLIQEWEKDVKSY
;
A
#
# COMPACT_ATOMS: atom_id res chain seq x y z
N MET A 1 -19.44 16.80 -11.82
CA MET A 1 -18.21 17.14 -12.54
C MET A 1 -18.09 16.39 -13.89
N LEU A 2 -18.38 15.11 -13.98
CA LEU A 2 -18.36 14.31 -15.22
C LEU A 2 -19.74 13.69 -15.54
N GLU A 3 -20.82 14.41 -15.30
CA GLU A 3 -22.21 13.87 -15.42
C GLU A 3 -22.53 13.26 -16.79
N HIS A 4 -21.89 13.72 -17.86
CA HIS A 4 -22.13 13.22 -19.22
C HIS A 4 -20.95 12.43 -19.81
N PHE A 5 -19.85 12.28 -19.07
CA PHE A 5 -18.63 11.65 -19.57
C PHE A 5 -18.90 10.21 -20.03
N GLY A 6 -19.49 9.39 -19.18
CA GLY A 6 -19.75 7.97 -19.49
C GLY A 6 -20.66 7.80 -20.71
N GLY A 7 -21.70 8.63 -20.80
CA GLY A 7 -22.58 8.66 -21.96
C GLY A 7 -21.84 9.03 -23.27
N LYS A 8 -20.95 10.02 -23.22
CA LYS A 8 -20.09 10.40 -24.36
C LYS A 8 -19.17 9.28 -24.80
N VAL A 9 -18.49 8.64 -23.83
CA VAL A 9 -17.60 7.49 -24.10
C VAL A 9 -18.38 6.37 -24.80
N LYS A 10 -19.55 6.02 -24.27
CA LYS A 10 -20.41 4.98 -24.86
C LYS A 10 -20.84 5.32 -26.29
N VAL A 11 -21.31 6.54 -26.53
CA VAL A 11 -21.74 7.00 -27.87
C VAL A 11 -20.57 6.93 -28.85
N LEU A 12 -19.44 7.51 -28.52
CA LEU A 12 -18.25 7.52 -29.39
C LEU A 12 -17.73 6.10 -29.68
N ARG A 13 -17.73 5.22 -28.68
CA ARG A 13 -17.31 3.85 -28.87
C ARG A 13 -18.23 3.12 -29.86
N LEU A 14 -19.54 3.28 -29.70
CA LEU A 14 -20.54 2.66 -30.59
C LEU A 14 -20.47 3.23 -32.02
N GLU A 15 -20.32 4.54 -32.19
CA GLU A 15 -20.13 5.18 -33.49
C GLU A 15 -18.90 4.65 -34.23
N LYS A 16 -17.82 4.39 -33.48
CA LYS A 16 -16.58 3.80 -34.04
C LYS A 16 -16.63 2.26 -34.15
N ARG A 17 -17.74 1.63 -33.74
CA ARG A 17 -17.96 0.17 -33.76
C ARG A 17 -16.90 -0.60 -32.96
N ILE A 18 -16.42 -0.05 -31.87
CA ILE A 18 -15.44 -0.66 -30.98
C ILE A 18 -16.21 -1.36 -29.85
N SER A 19 -15.93 -2.65 -29.57
CA SER A 19 -16.48 -3.34 -28.40
C SER A 19 -15.82 -2.82 -27.11
N ARG A 20 -16.37 -3.15 -25.94
CA ARG A 20 -15.69 -2.80 -24.67
C ARG A 20 -14.38 -3.55 -24.52
N GLU A 21 -14.38 -4.81 -24.94
CA GLU A 21 -13.24 -5.71 -24.97
C GLU A 21 -12.12 -5.14 -25.87
N ASP A 22 -12.47 -4.68 -27.07
CA ASP A 22 -11.49 -4.07 -27.99
C ASP A 22 -10.91 -2.77 -27.43
N LEU A 23 -11.75 -1.97 -26.74
CA LEU A 23 -11.28 -0.72 -26.13
C LEU A 23 -10.35 -0.98 -24.96
N CYS A 24 -10.66 -1.99 -24.13
CA CYS A 24 -9.86 -2.33 -22.93
C CYS A 24 -8.60 -3.14 -23.26
N GLY A 25 -8.57 -3.84 -24.40
CA GLY A 25 -7.43 -4.65 -24.83
C GLY A 25 -7.11 -5.77 -23.85
N ASP A 26 -5.90 -5.76 -23.28
CA ASP A 26 -5.42 -6.74 -22.30
C ASP A 26 -5.90 -6.45 -20.86
N GLU A 27 -6.76 -5.46 -20.68
CA GLU A 27 -7.29 -5.00 -19.39
C GLU A 27 -6.23 -4.50 -18.38
N SER A 28 -5.01 -4.27 -18.82
CA SER A 28 -3.93 -3.78 -17.93
C SER A 28 -4.18 -2.37 -17.40
N GLU A 29 -4.78 -1.48 -18.21
CA GLU A 29 -5.05 -0.09 -17.85
C GLU A 29 -6.51 0.16 -17.44
N LEU A 30 -7.46 -0.61 -18.01
CA LEU A 30 -8.91 -0.46 -17.80
C LEU A 30 -9.63 -1.78 -18.07
N SER A 31 -10.30 -2.34 -17.05
CA SER A 31 -11.08 -3.56 -17.26
C SER A 31 -12.41 -3.29 -17.95
N VAL A 32 -12.95 -4.31 -18.63
CA VAL A 32 -14.27 -4.26 -19.28
C VAL A 32 -15.38 -3.91 -18.28
N ARG A 33 -15.29 -4.46 -17.05
CA ARG A 33 -16.23 -4.16 -15.95
C ARG A 33 -16.17 -2.69 -15.54
N GLN A 34 -14.96 -2.13 -15.37
CA GLN A 34 -14.79 -0.73 -15.02
C GLN A 34 -15.28 0.20 -16.12
N LEU A 35 -14.97 -0.10 -17.40
CA LEU A 35 -15.50 0.67 -18.52
C LEU A 35 -17.04 0.66 -18.55
N ALA A 36 -17.67 -0.49 -18.29
CA ALA A 36 -19.12 -0.60 -18.22
C ALA A 36 -19.72 0.31 -17.14
N ARG A 37 -19.12 0.33 -15.94
CA ARG A 37 -19.55 1.22 -14.84
C ARG A 37 -19.34 2.70 -15.16
N ILE A 38 -18.24 3.05 -15.82
CA ILE A 38 -17.99 4.43 -16.31
C ILE A 38 -19.05 4.83 -17.32
N GLU A 39 -19.35 3.99 -18.32
CA GLU A 39 -20.36 4.28 -19.35
C GLU A 39 -21.77 4.44 -18.77
N LEU A 40 -22.05 3.78 -17.65
CA LEU A 40 -23.34 3.89 -16.94
C LEU A 40 -23.40 5.07 -15.95
N GLY A 41 -22.29 5.82 -15.80
CA GLY A 41 -22.18 6.89 -14.81
C GLY A 41 -22.11 6.41 -13.35
N GLN A 42 -21.85 5.12 -13.14
CA GLN A 42 -21.73 4.50 -11.81
C GLN A 42 -20.34 4.63 -11.21
N SER A 43 -19.36 5.10 -11.98
CA SER A 43 -17.98 5.25 -11.57
C SER A 43 -17.39 6.50 -12.20
N ILE A 44 -16.62 7.25 -11.41
CA ILE A 44 -15.82 8.40 -11.87
C ILE A 44 -14.45 7.88 -12.26
N PRO A 45 -14.00 8.03 -13.52
CA PRO A 45 -12.66 7.59 -13.91
C PRO A 45 -11.57 8.52 -13.37
N SER A 46 -10.39 7.97 -13.07
CA SER A 46 -9.19 8.75 -12.83
C SER A 46 -8.70 9.44 -14.10
N LEU A 47 -7.83 10.44 -13.96
CA LEU A 47 -7.24 11.14 -15.10
C LEU A 47 -6.49 10.17 -16.04
N SER A 48 -5.78 9.18 -15.49
CA SER A 48 -5.08 8.16 -16.29
C SER A 48 -6.05 7.38 -17.18
N LYS A 49 -7.19 6.96 -16.63
CA LYS A 49 -8.24 6.25 -17.40
C LYS A 49 -8.90 7.14 -18.44
N VAL A 50 -9.13 8.41 -18.13
CA VAL A 50 -9.63 9.38 -19.12
C VAL A 50 -8.66 9.54 -20.29
N ILE A 51 -7.35 9.64 -19.99
CA ILE A 51 -6.30 9.71 -21.03
C ILE A 51 -6.28 8.42 -21.86
N PHE A 52 -6.36 7.26 -21.22
CA PHE A 52 -6.40 5.97 -21.90
C PHE A 52 -7.61 5.88 -22.85
N ILE A 53 -8.81 6.15 -22.35
CA ILE A 53 -10.06 6.14 -23.13
C ILE A 53 -9.99 7.14 -24.29
N ALA A 54 -9.46 8.35 -24.04
CA ALA A 54 -9.30 9.36 -25.07
C ALA A 54 -8.39 8.91 -26.21
N LYS A 55 -7.25 8.27 -25.86
CA LYS A 55 -6.33 7.66 -26.84
C LYS A 55 -6.99 6.54 -27.62
N ALA A 56 -7.65 5.59 -26.95
CA ALA A 56 -8.32 4.47 -27.58
C ALA A 56 -9.45 4.93 -28.54
N LEU A 57 -10.14 5.98 -28.18
CA LEU A 57 -11.18 6.59 -29.00
C LEU A 57 -10.65 7.63 -30.00
N ASN A 58 -9.34 7.92 -30.00
CA ASN A 58 -8.71 8.94 -30.84
C ASN A 58 -9.43 10.29 -30.79
N VAL A 59 -9.63 10.82 -29.57
CA VAL A 59 -10.19 12.13 -29.28
C VAL A 59 -9.34 12.85 -28.24
N SER A 60 -9.51 14.18 -28.08
CA SER A 60 -8.80 14.89 -27.01
C SER A 60 -9.47 14.64 -25.64
N VAL A 61 -8.66 14.71 -24.57
CA VAL A 61 -9.17 14.66 -23.19
C VAL A 61 -10.19 15.77 -22.96
N GLY A 62 -9.89 17.01 -23.37
CA GLY A 62 -10.80 18.16 -23.24
C GLY A 62 -12.15 17.95 -23.93
N TYR A 63 -12.18 17.22 -25.05
CA TYR A 63 -13.43 16.86 -25.71
C TYR A 63 -14.30 15.93 -24.85
N LEU A 64 -13.69 14.93 -24.19
CA LEU A 64 -14.41 14.01 -23.33
C LEU A 64 -14.88 14.64 -22.03
N THR A 65 -14.09 15.55 -21.46
CA THR A 65 -14.33 16.13 -20.13
C THR A 65 -15.08 17.47 -20.14
N ASP A 66 -15.40 18.01 -21.33
CA ASP A 66 -15.95 19.37 -21.48
C ASP A 66 -15.07 20.44 -20.80
N GLY A 67 -13.74 20.21 -20.72
CA GLY A 67 -12.79 21.09 -20.06
C GLY A 67 -12.84 21.03 -18.53
N ALA A 68 -13.51 20.03 -17.93
CA ALA A 68 -13.54 19.87 -16.49
C ALA A 68 -12.14 19.56 -15.93
N ASP A 69 -11.81 20.17 -14.80
CA ASP A 69 -10.61 19.86 -14.05
C ASP A 69 -10.77 18.46 -13.38
N LEU A 70 -9.83 17.58 -13.66
CA LEU A 70 -9.78 16.22 -13.14
C LEU A 70 -8.73 16.05 -12.05
N GLU A 71 -8.10 17.13 -11.60
CA GLU A 71 -7.15 17.05 -10.51
C GLU A 71 -7.86 16.72 -9.20
N LEU A 72 -7.22 15.83 -8.43
CA LEU A 72 -7.67 15.53 -7.08
C LEU A 72 -7.51 16.76 -6.19
N PRO A 73 -8.46 17.02 -5.26
CA PRO A 73 -8.38 18.13 -4.34
C PRO A 73 -7.05 18.16 -3.58
N LYS A 74 -6.45 19.35 -3.43
CA LYS A 74 -5.15 19.51 -2.79
C LYS A 74 -5.16 18.93 -1.36
N ARG A 75 -6.19 19.23 -0.59
CA ARG A 75 -6.31 18.75 0.79
C ARG A 75 -6.44 17.23 0.86
N TYR A 76 -7.19 16.60 -0.03
CA TYR A 76 -7.25 15.15 -0.15
C TYR A 76 -5.86 14.56 -0.43
N LYS A 77 -5.10 15.13 -1.35
CA LYS A 77 -3.72 14.69 -1.64
C LYS A 77 -2.81 14.80 -0.42
N GLU A 78 -2.95 15.87 0.38
CA GLU A 78 -2.23 16.06 1.64
C GLU A 78 -2.59 14.99 2.68
N LEU A 79 -3.88 14.70 2.88
CA LEU A 79 -4.35 13.67 3.82
C LEU A 79 -3.84 12.29 3.41
N LYS A 80 -4.02 11.90 2.15
CA LYS A 80 -3.51 10.64 1.61
C LYS A 80 -1.99 10.53 1.79
N TYR A 81 -1.24 11.59 1.53
CA TYR A 81 0.19 11.64 1.74
C TYR A 81 0.57 11.39 3.20
N LEU A 82 -0.11 12.03 4.16
CA LEU A 82 0.13 11.84 5.58
C LEU A 82 -0.20 10.41 6.02
N ILE A 83 -1.32 9.85 5.54
CA ILE A 83 -1.73 8.48 5.84
C ILE A 83 -0.66 7.48 5.39
N LEU A 84 -0.13 7.61 4.18
CA LEU A 84 0.86 6.69 3.62
C LEU A 84 2.24 6.82 4.27
N ARG A 85 2.63 8.01 4.73
CA ARG A 85 4.00 8.30 5.16
C ARG A 85 4.23 8.34 6.65
N THR A 86 3.21 8.62 7.46
CA THR A 86 3.38 8.77 8.90
C THR A 86 3.04 7.46 9.61
N PRO A 87 4.01 6.73 10.18
CA PRO A 87 3.72 5.52 10.95
C PRO A 87 3.07 5.89 12.28
N THR A 88 2.08 5.11 12.70
CA THR A 88 1.40 5.30 14.00
C THR A 88 2.09 4.55 15.13
N TYR A 89 2.72 3.41 14.82
CA TYR A 89 3.34 2.50 15.82
C TYR A 89 2.39 2.09 16.94
N MET A 90 1.08 2.09 16.68
CA MET A 90 0.03 1.79 17.66
C MET A 90 0.03 2.75 18.86
N ASP A 91 0.49 3.98 18.67
CA ASP A 91 0.38 5.07 19.63
C ASP A 91 -1.02 5.69 19.56
N ASP A 92 -1.74 5.73 20.70
CA ASP A 92 -3.14 6.16 20.74
C ASP A 92 -3.34 7.59 20.19
N GLY A 93 -2.41 8.51 20.47
CA GLY A 93 -2.51 9.88 19.96
C GLY A 93 -2.33 9.96 18.45
N LYS A 94 -1.41 9.18 17.90
CA LYS A 94 -1.20 9.10 16.45
C LYS A 94 -2.34 8.36 15.74
N LEU A 95 -2.93 7.36 16.40
CA LEU A 95 -4.11 6.65 15.90
C LEU A 95 -5.32 7.58 15.83
N GLN A 96 -5.56 8.38 16.88
CA GLN A 96 -6.64 9.38 16.87
C GLN A 96 -6.47 10.37 15.70
N VAL A 97 -5.26 10.90 15.48
CA VAL A 97 -4.99 11.78 14.32
C VAL A 97 -5.25 11.06 13.01
N ARG A 98 -4.94 9.77 12.92
CA ARG A 98 -5.19 8.95 11.73
C ARG A 98 -6.68 8.76 11.47
N GLU A 99 -7.48 8.50 12.51
CA GLU A 99 -8.93 8.42 12.42
C GLU A 99 -9.53 9.75 11.94
N GLU A 100 -9.11 10.89 12.53
CA GLU A 100 -9.54 12.22 12.09
C GLU A 100 -9.21 12.51 10.60
N GLN A 101 -8.06 11.99 10.10
CA GLN A 101 -7.69 12.10 8.68
C GLN A 101 -8.62 11.29 7.78
N PHE A 102 -9.02 10.08 8.19
CA PHE A 102 -9.98 9.27 7.46
C PHE A 102 -11.37 9.89 7.50
N ASP A 103 -11.83 10.36 8.66
CA ASP A 103 -13.12 11.02 8.80
C ASP A 103 -13.24 12.22 7.85
N GLU A 104 -12.23 13.10 7.81
CA GLU A 104 -12.19 14.23 6.87
C GLU A 104 -12.28 13.76 5.40
N ILE A 105 -11.61 12.64 5.04
CA ILE A 105 -11.69 12.10 3.69
C ILE A 105 -13.09 11.60 3.39
N PHE A 106 -13.70 10.82 4.28
CA PHE A 106 -15.02 10.24 4.05
C PHE A 106 -16.14 11.29 4.03
N GLU A 107 -16.07 12.29 4.89
CA GLU A 107 -17.10 13.35 4.96
C GLU A 107 -17.02 14.33 3.78
N ASP A 108 -15.82 14.78 3.41
CA ASP A 108 -15.66 15.91 2.49
C ASP A 108 -15.36 15.51 1.04
N TYR A 109 -14.67 14.37 0.83
CA TYR A 109 -14.07 14.04 -0.47
C TYR A 109 -14.56 12.73 -1.07
N TYR A 110 -14.81 11.69 -0.28
CA TYR A 110 -14.96 10.31 -0.73
C TYR A 110 -15.96 10.15 -1.88
N ASP A 111 -17.16 10.73 -1.78
CA ASP A 111 -18.20 10.60 -2.81
C ASP A 111 -17.77 11.16 -4.17
N LYS A 112 -16.87 12.14 -4.17
CA LYS A 112 -16.38 12.86 -5.36
C LYS A 112 -15.11 12.24 -5.94
N LEU A 113 -14.51 11.25 -5.25
CA LEU A 113 -13.28 10.60 -5.70
C LEU A 113 -13.52 9.66 -6.87
N PRO A 114 -12.53 9.51 -7.77
CA PRO A 114 -12.48 8.41 -8.72
C PRO A 114 -12.52 7.06 -8.00
N GLU A 115 -13.07 6.04 -8.65
CA GLU A 115 -13.18 4.69 -8.07
C GLU A 115 -11.85 4.12 -7.59
N GLU A 116 -10.77 4.36 -8.33
CA GLU A 116 -9.43 3.92 -7.93
C GLU A 116 -8.97 4.54 -6.61
N GLU A 117 -9.27 5.83 -6.39
CA GLU A 117 -8.95 6.51 -5.15
C GLU A 117 -9.82 6.01 -3.99
N LYS A 118 -11.09 5.69 -4.25
CA LYS A 118 -11.97 5.06 -3.24
C LYS A 118 -11.41 3.73 -2.77
N ILE A 119 -11.03 2.85 -3.71
CA ILE A 119 -10.41 1.55 -3.39
C ILE A 119 -9.14 1.73 -2.54
N ILE A 120 -8.31 2.74 -2.85
CA ILE A 120 -7.12 3.06 -2.05
C ILE A 120 -7.51 3.39 -0.61
N ILE A 121 -8.46 4.30 -0.41
CA ILE A 121 -8.89 4.73 0.92
C ILE A 121 -9.54 3.58 1.67
N ASP A 122 -10.40 2.80 1.01
CA ASP A 122 -11.05 1.62 1.61
C ASP A 122 -10.00 0.58 2.04
N CYS A 123 -8.98 0.31 1.21
CA CYS A 123 -7.89 -0.61 1.58
C CYS A 123 -7.06 -0.10 2.76
N LEU A 124 -6.73 1.19 2.78
CA LEU A 124 -5.95 1.78 3.88
C LEU A 124 -6.72 1.77 5.20
N GLN A 125 -8.01 2.11 5.17
CA GLN A 125 -8.90 2.03 6.34
C GLN A 125 -9.03 0.58 6.81
N ALA A 126 -9.35 -0.34 5.88
CA ALA A 126 -9.50 -1.76 6.19
C ALA A 126 -8.22 -2.37 6.78
N THR A 127 -7.05 -1.95 6.30
CA THR A 127 -5.76 -2.38 6.88
C THR A 127 -5.62 -1.91 8.33
N LEU A 128 -5.95 -0.66 8.61
CA LEU A 128 -5.92 -0.10 9.97
C LEU A 128 -6.89 -0.85 10.89
N ASP A 129 -8.15 -0.99 10.46
CA ASP A 129 -9.21 -1.65 11.23
C ASP A 129 -8.89 -3.12 11.51
N THR A 130 -8.33 -3.82 10.52
CA THR A 130 -7.87 -5.22 10.67
C THR A 130 -6.79 -5.33 11.74
N LEU A 131 -5.79 -4.46 11.72
CA LEU A 131 -4.68 -4.48 12.69
C LEU A 131 -5.12 -4.07 14.09
N LEU A 132 -6.03 -3.09 14.22
CA LEU A 132 -6.52 -2.61 15.53
C LEU A 132 -7.47 -3.59 16.20
N SER A 133 -8.34 -4.22 15.43
CA SER A 133 -9.37 -5.12 15.95
C SER A 133 -8.98 -6.58 15.97
N GLU A 134 -7.85 -6.94 15.35
CA GLU A 134 -7.45 -8.33 15.05
C GLU A 134 -8.57 -9.11 14.31
N ASN A 135 -9.34 -8.41 13.46
CA ASN A 135 -10.49 -8.96 12.74
C ASN A 135 -10.35 -8.76 11.23
N THR A 136 -10.19 -9.84 10.50
CA THR A 136 -9.95 -9.83 9.05
C THR A 136 -11.20 -9.54 8.21
N ASN A 137 -12.39 -9.49 8.79
CA ASN A 137 -13.62 -9.20 8.06
C ASN A 137 -13.65 -7.81 7.43
N PHE A 138 -12.89 -6.84 7.95
CA PHE A 138 -12.88 -5.47 7.44
C PHE A 138 -12.34 -5.33 6.02
N GLY A 139 -11.46 -6.20 5.57
CA GLY A 139 -10.85 -6.11 4.24
C GLY A 139 -11.11 -7.31 3.34
N ILE A 140 -11.89 -8.29 3.80
CA ILE A 140 -12.04 -9.57 3.10
C ILE A 140 -12.67 -9.43 1.71
N ASP A 141 -13.65 -8.55 1.56
CA ASP A 141 -14.34 -8.32 0.27
C ASP A 141 -13.38 -7.70 -0.76
N LEU A 142 -12.50 -6.80 -0.33
CA LEU A 142 -11.46 -6.21 -1.17
C LEU A 142 -10.45 -7.27 -1.64
N LEU A 143 -10.01 -8.15 -0.74
CA LEU A 143 -9.14 -9.26 -1.09
C LEU A 143 -9.83 -10.24 -2.05
N GLN A 144 -11.12 -10.58 -1.81
CA GLN A 144 -11.89 -11.44 -2.70
C GLN A 144 -11.98 -10.89 -4.13
N GLU A 145 -12.18 -9.58 -4.26
CA GLU A 145 -12.36 -8.93 -5.57
C GLU A 145 -11.03 -8.78 -6.32
N TYR A 146 -9.95 -8.38 -5.63
CA TYR A 146 -8.74 -7.90 -6.30
C TYR A 146 -7.51 -8.81 -6.15
N PHE A 147 -7.44 -9.68 -5.15
CA PHE A 147 -6.22 -10.44 -4.85
C PHE A 147 -5.75 -11.34 -5.99
N ASN A 148 -6.69 -12.02 -6.68
CA ASN A 148 -6.32 -12.88 -7.81
C ASN A 148 -5.71 -12.10 -8.99
N GLN A 149 -6.12 -10.85 -9.19
CA GLN A 149 -5.54 -9.99 -10.22
C GLN A 149 -4.09 -9.63 -9.88
N ILE A 150 -3.81 -9.32 -8.61
CA ILE A 150 -2.45 -8.96 -8.17
C ILE A 150 -1.49 -10.11 -8.30
N LYS A 151 -1.89 -11.34 -7.96
CA LYS A 151 -1.03 -12.54 -8.09
C LYS A 151 -0.51 -12.78 -9.50
N THR A 152 -1.22 -12.32 -10.51
CA THR A 152 -0.84 -12.50 -11.93
C THR A 152 -0.10 -11.32 -12.52
N LYS A 153 0.02 -10.21 -11.78
CA LYS A 153 0.68 -9.00 -12.29
C LYS A 153 2.20 -9.15 -12.33
N VAL A 154 2.77 -8.73 -13.45
CA VAL A 154 4.22 -8.65 -13.65
C VAL A 154 4.76 -7.36 -13.03
N ARG A 155 3.94 -6.29 -12.96
CA ARG A 155 4.33 -4.99 -12.43
C ARG A 155 3.27 -4.47 -11.46
N PHE A 156 3.71 -4.14 -10.25
CA PHE A 156 2.86 -3.51 -9.25
C PHE A 156 2.80 -1.99 -9.44
N ARG A 157 1.61 -1.43 -9.31
CA ARG A 157 1.32 -0.01 -9.24
C ARG A 157 0.88 0.36 -7.82
N GLN A 158 0.72 1.64 -7.53
CA GLN A 158 0.35 2.12 -6.20
C GLN A 158 -0.84 1.37 -5.58
N ASN A 159 -1.92 1.15 -6.34
CA ASN A 159 -3.10 0.43 -5.83
C ASN A 159 -2.79 -1.03 -5.48
N ASP A 160 -1.95 -1.68 -6.29
CA ASP A 160 -1.54 -3.06 -6.03
C ASP A 160 -0.71 -3.15 -4.75
N LEU A 161 0.20 -2.20 -4.55
CA LEU A 161 1.03 -2.13 -3.34
C LEU A 161 0.17 -1.90 -2.08
N ILE A 162 -0.83 -1.04 -2.13
CA ILE A 162 -1.74 -0.80 -1.00
C ILE A 162 -2.59 -2.04 -0.70
N LEU A 163 -3.05 -2.76 -1.72
CA LEU A 163 -3.74 -4.03 -1.51
C LEU A 163 -2.80 -5.13 -0.98
N LEU A 164 -1.51 -5.10 -1.32
CA LEU A 164 -0.51 -5.98 -0.70
C LEU A 164 -0.31 -5.69 0.78
N GLU A 165 -0.40 -4.44 1.23
CA GLU A 165 -0.41 -4.12 2.66
C GLU A 165 -1.59 -4.74 3.39
N LEU A 166 -2.81 -4.65 2.81
CA LEU A 166 -3.99 -5.32 3.36
C LEU A 166 -3.82 -6.85 3.40
N TYR A 167 -3.25 -7.43 2.34
CA TYR A 167 -2.94 -8.86 2.31
C TYR A 167 -1.96 -9.28 3.41
N LEU A 168 -0.89 -8.50 3.66
CA LEU A 168 0.07 -8.79 4.72
C LEU A 168 -0.54 -8.61 6.12
N ALA A 169 -1.40 -7.61 6.32
CA ALA A 169 -2.16 -7.46 7.56
C ALA A 169 -3.09 -8.66 7.80
N TYR A 170 -3.76 -9.16 6.75
CA TYR A 170 -4.53 -10.40 6.81
C TYR A 170 -3.67 -11.59 7.25
N LEU A 171 -2.49 -11.77 6.64
CA LEU A 171 -1.57 -12.86 7.00
C LEU A 171 -1.02 -12.72 8.43
N ASP A 172 -0.89 -11.51 8.95
CA ASP A 172 -0.45 -11.31 10.32
C ASP A 172 -1.47 -11.82 11.36
N ILE A 173 -2.75 -11.70 11.06
CA ILE A 173 -3.84 -12.14 11.93
C ILE A 173 -4.17 -13.61 11.72
N GLU A 174 -4.48 -14.03 10.48
CA GLU A 174 -4.94 -15.41 10.17
C GLU A 174 -3.79 -16.42 10.06
N GLY A 175 -2.56 -15.93 9.88
CA GLY A 175 -1.40 -16.77 9.63
C GLY A 175 -1.29 -17.29 8.21
N MET A 176 -0.26 -18.14 8.00
CA MET A 176 0.08 -18.67 6.67
C MET A 176 -0.83 -19.81 6.17
N ASP A 177 -1.81 -20.20 6.95
CA ASP A 177 -2.80 -21.23 6.62
C ASP A 177 -4.22 -20.65 6.44
N GLY A 178 -4.36 -19.33 6.47
CA GLY A 178 -5.63 -18.62 6.24
C GLY A 178 -6.18 -18.79 4.82
N GLN A 179 -7.46 -18.47 4.62
CA GLN A 179 -8.18 -18.69 3.35
C GLN A 179 -7.52 -18.02 2.14
N TYR A 180 -6.94 -16.81 2.31
CA TYR A 180 -6.26 -16.06 1.24
C TYR A 180 -4.74 -16.24 1.29
N SER A 181 -4.22 -17.12 2.17
CA SER A 181 -2.80 -17.41 2.21
C SER A 181 -2.37 -18.13 0.93
N ASP A 182 -1.40 -17.55 0.25
CA ASP A 182 -0.73 -18.15 -0.91
C ASP A 182 0.77 -18.14 -0.64
N LYS A 183 1.28 -19.29 -0.18
CA LYS A 183 2.69 -19.42 0.22
C LYS A 183 3.65 -19.16 -0.95
N ILE A 184 3.29 -19.60 -2.16
CA ILE A 184 4.13 -19.41 -3.36
C ILE A 184 4.21 -17.93 -3.70
N PHE A 185 3.07 -17.25 -3.70
CA PHE A 185 3.02 -15.80 -3.94
C PHE A 185 3.77 -15.02 -2.86
N TYR A 186 3.55 -15.32 -1.58
CA TYR A 186 4.26 -14.68 -0.47
C TYR A 186 5.78 -14.86 -0.58
N ASP A 187 6.24 -16.08 -0.88
CA ASP A 187 7.67 -16.39 -1.00
C ASP A 187 8.34 -15.68 -2.17
N SER A 188 7.61 -15.43 -3.26
CA SER A 188 8.11 -14.69 -4.42
C SER A 188 8.01 -13.16 -4.27
N LEU A 189 7.29 -12.65 -3.28
CA LEU A 189 6.93 -11.23 -3.21
C LEU A 189 8.15 -10.32 -3.05
N LEU A 190 9.10 -10.69 -2.18
CA LEU A 190 10.33 -9.90 -1.99
C LEU A 190 11.20 -9.87 -3.26
N ASP A 191 11.28 -10.97 -3.98
CA ASP A 191 12.03 -11.05 -5.24
C ASP A 191 11.37 -10.18 -6.31
N ASN A 192 10.04 -10.27 -6.46
CA ASN A 192 9.27 -9.47 -7.39
C ASN A 192 9.42 -7.96 -7.11
N LEU A 193 9.39 -7.53 -5.85
CA LEU A 193 9.61 -6.14 -5.47
C LEU A 193 11.05 -5.70 -5.76
N SER A 194 12.03 -6.58 -5.53
CA SER A 194 13.44 -6.32 -5.80
C SER A 194 13.72 -6.12 -7.29
N GLU A 195 13.13 -6.95 -8.16
CA GLU A 195 13.27 -6.85 -9.62
C GLU A 195 12.66 -5.58 -10.19
N GLN A 196 11.59 -5.08 -9.55
CA GLN A 196 10.89 -3.86 -9.96
C GLN A 196 11.46 -2.57 -9.34
N PHE A 197 12.48 -2.67 -8.47
CA PHE A 197 12.96 -1.55 -7.64
C PHE A 197 13.23 -0.27 -8.43
N GLU A 198 13.92 -0.36 -9.57
CA GLU A 198 14.27 0.81 -10.40
C GLU A 198 13.08 1.36 -11.21
N GLN A 199 11.95 0.67 -11.21
CA GLN A 199 10.75 1.07 -11.94
C GLN A 199 9.73 1.80 -11.06
N PHE A 200 9.91 1.76 -9.73
CA PHE A 200 9.01 2.44 -8.80
C PHE A 200 9.31 3.94 -8.75
N GLU A 201 8.23 4.71 -8.75
CA GLU A 201 8.30 6.14 -8.46
C GLU A 201 8.66 6.38 -6.99
N LEU A 202 9.18 7.59 -6.68
CA LEU A 202 9.60 7.91 -5.31
C LEU A 202 8.46 7.76 -4.28
N ASP A 203 7.24 8.09 -4.68
CA ASP A 203 6.06 7.95 -3.81
C ASP A 203 5.68 6.50 -3.58
N GLU A 204 5.85 5.63 -4.58
CA GLU A 204 5.62 4.20 -4.45
C GLU A 204 6.64 3.53 -3.54
N LEU A 205 7.89 4.01 -3.54
CA LEU A 205 8.95 3.45 -2.69
C LEU A 205 8.66 3.54 -1.19
N PHE A 206 7.86 4.50 -0.72
CA PHE A 206 7.41 4.54 0.68
C PHE A 206 6.52 3.35 1.03
N ILE A 207 5.63 2.97 0.11
CA ILE A 207 4.72 1.82 0.28
C ILE A 207 5.52 0.53 0.16
N VAL A 208 6.40 0.43 -0.83
CA VAL A 208 7.31 -0.73 -1.01
C VAL A 208 8.14 -0.97 0.25
N ASN A 209 8.71 0.09 0.85
CA ASN A 209 9.48 -0.03 2.08
C ASN A 209 8.63 -0.55 3.25
N LYS A 210 7.40 -0.07 3.39
CA LYS A 210 6.47 -0.58 4.40
C LYS A 210 6.18 -2.06 4.18
N ILE A 211 5.87 -2.48 2.95
CA ILE A 211 5.64 -3.89 2.59
C ILE A 211 6.85 -4.75 2.96
N ILE A 212 8.07 -4.30 2.69
CA ILE A 212 9.29 -5.05 3.03
C ILE A 212 9.46 -5.19 4.54
N ILE A 213 9.15 -4.15 5.31
CA ILE A 213 9.14 -4.17 6.77
C ILE A 213 8.09 -5.17 7.28
N ASP A 214 6.88 -5.17 6.71
CA ASP A 214 5.80 -6.08 7.08
C ASP A 214 6.16 -7.54 6.72
N ILE A 215 6.74 -7.80 5.54
CA ILE A 215 7.29 -9.12 5.17
C ILE A 215 8.37 -9.56 6.19
N SER A 216 9.27 -8.66 6.59
CA SER A 216 10.33 -8.95 7.54
C SER A 216 9.77 -9.29 8.92
N SER A 217 8.76 -8.55 9.39
CA SER A 217 8.07 -8.81 10.65
C SER A 217 7.35 -10.16 10.64
N LEU A 218 6.63 -10.48 9.57
CA LEU A 218 5.99 -11.79 9.37
C LEU A 218 7.01 -12.93 9.30
N SER A 219 8.15 -12.69 8.66
CA SER A 219 9.24 -13.68 8.57
C SER A 219 9.83 -14.00 9.93
N LEU A 220 10.04 -12.99 10.79
CA LEU A 220 10.46 -13.17 12.17
C LEU A 220 9.40 -13.94 12.99
N LYS A 221 8.13 -13.53 12.90
CA LYS A 221 7.01 -14.17 13.60
C LYS A 221 6.87 -15.66 13.27
N ASN A 222 7.11 -16.02 12.00
CA ASN A 222 6.99 -17.40 11.50
C ASN A 222 8.33 -18.16 11.43
N ASN A 223 9.41 -17.61 12.00
CA ASN A 223 10.77 -18.19 11.99
C ASN A 223 11.29 -18.54 10.57
N ARG A 224 10.96 -17.71 9.57
CA ARG A 224 11.35 -17.85 8.15
C ARG A 224 12.46 -16.86 7.81
N LEU A 225 13.68 -17.14 8.23
CA LEU A 225 14.78 -16.16 8.28
C LEU A 225 15.66 -16.12 7.01
N ASP A 226 15.38 -16.93 5.99
CA ASP A 226 16.30 -17.10 4.86
C ASP A 226 16.45 -15.85 3.99
N ASN A 227 15.36 -15.10 3.78
CA ASN A 227 15.36 -13.88 2.97
C ASN A 227 15.44 -12.58 3.79
N LEU A 228 15.59 -12.69 5.13
CA LEU A 228 15.50 -11.53 6.01
C LEU A 228 16.67 -10.54 5.80
N GLU A 229 17.88 -11.03 5.58
CA GLU A 229 19.04 -10.20 5.27
C GLU A 229 18.84 -9.39 3.99
N LYS A 230 18.34 -10.02 2.92
CA LYS A 230 18.00 -9.36 1.66
C LYS A 230 16.93 -8.26 1.89
N ALA A 231 15.91 -8.55 2.69
CA ALA A 231 14.84 -7.59 3.01
C ALA A 231 15.38 -6.37 3.77
N ILE A 232 16.26 -6.58 4.76
CA ILE A 232 16.92 -5.52 5.53
C ILE A 232 17.76 -4.64 4.61
N GLU A 233 18.62 -5.23 3.77
CA GLU A 233 19.44 -4.48 2.82
C GLU A 233 18.60 -3.66 1.83
N MET A 234 17.53 -4.26 1.31
CA MET A 234 16.62 -3.57 0.38
C MET A 234 15.93 -2.40 1.05
N SER A 235 15.39 -2.59 2.27
CA SER A 235 14.78 -1.51 3.06
C SER A 235 15.77 -0.38 3.33
N GLN A 236 17.02 -0.68 3.71
CA GLN A 236 18.07 0.34 3.91
C GLN A 236 18.34 1.15 2.63
N LYS A 237 18.45 0.49 1.48
CA LYS A 237 18.63 1.17 0.18
C LYS A 237 17.47 2.10 -0.16
N ILE A 238 16.23 1.62 0.03
CA ILE A 238 15.04 2.44 -0.19
C ILE A 238 15.05 3.64 0.74
N MET A 239 15.20 3.43 2.05
CA MET A 239 15.16 4.50 3.05
C MET A 239 16.24 5.56 2.80
N ALA A 240 17.42 5.17 2.37
CA ALA A 240 18.47 6.11 1.97
C ALA A 240 18.06 6.92 0.72
N LYS A 241 17.41 6.29 -0.29
CA LYS A 241 16.97 6.94 -1.52
C LYS A 241 15.84 7.94 -1.28
N ILE A 242 14.85 7.58 -0.43
CA ILE A 242 13.67 8.42 -0.16
C ILE A 242 13.78 9.28 1.11
N GLN A 243 14.88 9.16 1.86
CA GLN A 243 15.12 9.87 3.14
C GLN A 243 14.05 9.61 4.19
N ASP A 244 13.52 8.38 4.27
CA ASP A 244 12.51 7.96 5.25
C ASP A 244 13.16 7.47 6.54
N TRP A 245 13.48 8.39 7.44
CA TRP A 245 14.08 8.07 8.73
C TRP A 245 13.05 7.69 9.80
N ASN A 246 11.77 7.95 9.56
CA ASN A 246 10.70 7.63 10.53
C ASN A 246 10.55 6.12 10.76
N ARG A 247 10.85 5.29 9.76
CA ARG A 247 10.77 3.83 9.86
C ARG A 247 12.08 3.16 10.27
N MET A 248 13.17 3.94 10.42
CA MET A 248 14.47 3.40 10.83
C MET A 248 14.43 2.67 12.18
N PRO A 249 13.71 3.14 13.22
CA PRO A 249 13.62 2.42 14.48
C PRO A 249 13.14 0.97 14.32
N ILE A 250 12.12 0.75 13.50
CA ILE A 250 11.56 -0.58 13.26
C ILE A 250 12.50 -1.44 12.41
N LEU A 251 13.17 -0.86 11.41
CA LEU A 251 14.18 -1.59 10.66
C LEU A 251 15.31 -2.07 11.57
N LYS A 252 15.77 -1.23 12.51
CA LYS A 252 16.80 -1.59 13.49
C LYS A 252 16.29 -2.63 14.50
N LEU A 253 15.00 -2.62 14.84
CA LEU A 253 14.37 -3.69 15.61
C LEU A 253 14.44 -5.04 14.87
N ILE A 254 14.11 -5.04 13.58
CA ILE A 254 14.21 -6.24 12.73
C ILE A 254 15.66 -6.74 12.67
N GLU A 255 16.63 -5.83 12.50
CA GLU A 255 18.06 -6.17 12.49
C GLU A 255 18.52 -6.82 13.81
N TRP A 256 18.19 -6.25 14.99
CA TRP A 256 18.64 -6.85 16.23
C TRP A 256 18.05 -8.24 16.46
N LYS A 257 16.75 -8.44 16.12
CA LYS A 257 16.13 -9.76 16.19
C LYS A 257 16.81 -10.75 15.23
N TYR A 258 17.17 -10.32 14.03
CA TYR A 258 17.93 -11.12 13.08
C TYR A 258 19.31 -11.53 13.66
N PHE A 259 20.06 -10.60 14.25
CA PHE A 259 21.34 -10.90 14.89
C PHE A 259 21.17 -11.86 16.05
N LEU A 260 20.18 -11.69 16.93
CA LEU A 260 19.93 -12.60 18.05
C LEU A 260 19.52 -14.00 17.56
N ILE A 261 18.59 -14.10 16.62
CA ILE A 261 17.97 -15.39 16.27
C ILE A 261 18.83 -16.17 15.26
N LYS A 262 19.28 -15.50 14.17
CA LYS A 262 19.98 -16.16 13.05
C LYS A 262 21.49 -16.18 13.23
N GLN A 263 22.10 -15.04 13.56
CA GLN A 263 23.55 -14.88 13.65
C GLN A 263 24.12 -15.27 15.01
N LYS A 264 23.28 -15.29 16.06
CA LYS A 264 23.72 -15.51 17.45
C LYS A 264 24.76 -14.51 17.91
N ASP A 265 24.64 -13.25 17.46
CA ASP A 265 25.57 -12.15 17.76
C ASP A 265 24.88 -11.08 18.61
N ILE A 266 25.08 -11.16 19.93
CA ILE A 266 24.52 -10.21 20.89
C ILE A 266 25.13 -8.81 20.75
N ILE A 267 26.39 -8.68 20.27
CA ILE A 267 27.08 -7.40 20.16
C ILE A 267 26.49 -6.59 19.02
N GLU A 268 26.33 -7.19 17.85
CA GLU A 268 25.69 -6.53 16.70
C GLU A 268 24.20 -6.26 16.97
N ALA A 269 23.52 -7.13 17.70
CA ALA A 269 22.14 -6.90 18.13
C ALA A 269 22.03 -5.67 19.04
N GLU A 270 22.92 -5.53 20.06
CA GLU A 270 22.93 -4.38 20.96
C GLU A 270 23.21 -3.07 20.22
N GLN A 271 24.14 -3.09 19.25
CA GLN A 271 24.41 -1.91 18.42
C GLN A 271 23.17 -1.50 17.60
N SER A 272 22.42 -2.47 17.06
CA SER A 272 21.19 -2.21 16.32
C SER A 272 20.08 -1.68 17.23
N PHE A 273 19.96 -2.21 18.45
CA PHE A 273 19.05 -1.68 19.47
C PHE A 273 19.38 -0.22 19.84
N MET A 274 20.65 0.09 20.09
CA MET A 274 21.07 1.48 20.40
C MET A 274 20.74 2.43 19.25
N LYS A 275 20.94 2.01 18.00
CA LYS A 275 20.57 2.80 16.81
C LYS A 275 19.05 2.99 16.73
N ALA A 276 18.24 1.97 17.02
CA ALA A 276 16.79 2.07 17.04
C ALA A 276 16.30 3.15 18.02
N CYS A 277 16.81 3.13 19.26
CA CYS A 277 16.50 4.14 20.28
C CYS A 277 16.97 5.54 19.85
N LEU A 278 18.16 5.67 19.27
CA LEU A 278 18.67 6.96 18.79
C LEU A 278 17.75 7.57 17.73
N PHE A 279 17.27 6.79 16.76
CA PHE A 279 16.34 7.29 15.76
C PHE A 279 14.96 7.66 16.36
N ALA A 280 14.44 6.89 17.33
CA ALA A 280 13.22 7.25 18.04
C ALA A 280 13.38 8.59 18.82
N GLN A 281 14.52 8.82 19.46
CA GLN A 281 14.86 10.08 20.12
C GLN A 281 14.95 11.24 19.13
N MET A 282 15.61 11.05 17.98
CA MET A 282 15.74 12.08 16.94
C MET A 282 14.40 12.54 16.37
N THR A 283 13.41 11.65 16.35
CA THR A 283 12.02 11.96 15.94
C THR A 283 11.14 12.40 17.10
N ALA A 284 11.70 12.54 18.31
CA ALA A 284 10.99 12.86 19.55
C ALA A 284 9.83 11.90 19.86
N ASP A 285 9.95 10.65 19.45
CA ASP A 285 8.95 9.60 19.64
C ASP A 285 9.22 8.80 20.94
N GLN A 286 8.83 9.39 22.07
CA GLN A 286 9.04 8.78 23.38
C GLN A 286 8.26 7.48 23.59
N TYR A 287 7.06 7.36 22.95
CA TYR A 287 6.27 6.14 23.00
C TYR A 287 7.02 4.99 22.33
N LEU A 288 7.50 5.22 21.11
CA LEU A 288 8.26 4.22 20.37
C LEU A 288 9.54 3.84 21.09
N GLU A 289 10.31 4.81 21.63
CA GLU A 289 11.51 4.54 22.41
C GLU A 289 11.24 3.58 23.58
N ASN A 290 10.20 3.86 24.37
CA ASN A 290 9.80 3.00 25.49
C ASN A 290 9.43 1.58 25.03
N LYS A 291 8.73 1.44 23.91
CA LYS A 291 8.38 0.13 23.33
C LYS A 291 9.62 -0.65 22.88
N LEU A 292 10.58 0.04 22.24
CA LEU A 292 11.85 -0.58 21.82
C LEU A 292 12.65 -1.10 23.02
N ILE A 293 12.74 -0.33 24.11
CA ILE A 293 13.40 -0.76 25.33
C ILE A 293 12.74 -2.00 25.94
N GLN A 294 11.41 -2.00 26.04
CA GLN A 294 10.66 -3.15 26.56
C GLN A 294 10.86 -4.41 25.71
N GLU A 295 10.85 -4.26 24.38
CA GLU A 295 11.04 -5.39 23.48
C GLU A 295 12.48 -5.93 23.53
N TRP A 296 13.48 -5.04 23.62
CA TRP A 296 14.87 -5.44 23.82
C TRP A 296 15.08 -6.25 25.11
N GLU A 297 14.54 -5.77 26.25
CA GLU A 297 14.61 -6.47 27.51
C GLU A 297 13.98 -7.87 27.47
N LYS A 298 12.88 -8.03 26.73
CA LYS A 298 12.22 -9.30 26.50
C LYS A 298 13.08 -10.24 25.66
N ASP A 299 13.64 -9.74 24.54
CA ASP A 299 14.43 -10.51 23.60
C ASP A 299 15.72 -11.01 24.26
N VAL A 300 16.43 -10.17 25.01
CA VAL A 300 17.68 -10.56 25.72
C VAL A 300 17.44 -11.58 26.83
N LYS A 301 16.29 -11.50 27.53
CA LYS A 301 15.93 -12.52 28.56
C LYS A 301 15.68 -13.91 27.95
N SER A 302 15.29 -13.96 26.67
CA SER A 302 15.01 -15.21 25.95
C SER A 302 16.19 -15.72 25.13
N TYR A 303 17.26 -14.93 25.00
CA TYR A 303 18.52 -15.26 24.32
C TYR A 303 19.42 -16.08 25.23
#